data_ca7f88f3f9dc11904a499ff24ddfac24
#
_entry.id   ca7f88f3f9dc11904a499ff24ddfac24
#
_cell.length_a   1.000
_cell.length_b   1.000
_cell.length_c   1.000
_cell.angle_alpha   90.00
_cell.angle_beta   90.00
_cell.angle_gamma   90.00
#
_symmetry.space_group_name_H-M   'P 1'
#
loop_
_entity.id
_entity.type
_entity.pdbx_description
1 polymer ?
#
loop_
_entity_poly.entity_id
_entity_poly.type
_entity_poly.pdbx_seq_one_letter_code
_entity_poly.pdbx_strand_id
1 'polypeptide(L)'
;MSKYSDGLREAISQRRVAAYLSQNGIEVFCLQLAGSGLLQTGEVRNPSARPVVEQVIADLGERQWLGDEIMAEWLTDAVAGTDVDGALPIDIEFLAGTLETDFLEYGDLRVYLDLTTGADVMAGEDQPEIDEEDMNLLYIPPNYFQGESWRDRVRFVAWVEDEDLAERLMDALQGRGAYRRFRAVLEDYPRLMARFWDLENDRQYCRAVRWLAMNNLRLSVGGSLK
;
A
#
# COMPACT_ATOMS: atom_id res chain seq x y z
N MET A 1 2.43 -13.72 -2.25
CA MET A 1 2.42 -12.66 -3.29
C MET A 1 2.64 -13.32 -4.66
N SER A 2 2.28 -12.66 -5.74
CA SER A 2 2.54 -13.16 -7.08
C SER A 2 3.99 -12.90 -7.49
N LYS A 3 4.46 -13.62 -8.51
CA LYS A 3 5.77 -13.33 -9.12
C LYS A 3 5.84 -11.91 -9.67
N TYR A 4 4.69 -11.32 -10.02
CA TYR A 4 4.62 -9.96 -10.54
C TYR A 4 4.92 -8.94 -9.42
N SER A 5 4.23 -9.01 -8.29
CA SER A 5 4.46 -8.06 -7.19
C SER A 5 5.85 -8.21 -6.57
N ASP A 6 6.40 -9.44 -6.50
CA ASP A 6 7.78 -9.66 -6.05
C ASP A 6 8.78 -9.02 -7.02
N GLY A 7 8.59 -9.20 -8.33
CA GLY A 7 9.42 -8.57 -9.37
C GLY A 7 9.31 -7.05 -9.38
N LEU A 8 8.12 -6.49 -9.11
CA LEU A 8 7.92 -5.05 -9.00
C LEU A 8 8.65 -4.47 -7.78
N ARG A 9 8.59 -5.13 -6.61
CA ARG A 9 9.38 -4.72 -5.42
C ARG A 9 10.88 -4.76 -5.69
N GLU A 10 11.36 -5.79 -6.37
CA GLU A 10 12.75 -5.85 -6.81
C GLU A 10 13.09 -4.69 -7.76
N ALA A 11 12.21 -4.37 -8.70
CA ALA A 11 12.40 -3.23 -9.60
C ALA A 11 12.42 -1.89 -8.86
N ILE A 12 11.61 -1.70 -7.80
CA ILE A 12 11.64 -0.55 -6.92
C ILE A 12 13.01 -0.44 -6.24
N SER A 13 13.51 -1.52 -5.62
CA SER A 13 14.82 -1.53 -4.96
C SER A 13 15.98 -1.20 -5.91
N GLN A 14 15.84 -1.58 -7.18
CA GLN A 14 16.83 -1.35 -8.24
C GLN A 14 16.59 -0.04 -9.03
N ARG A 15 15.59 0.75 -8.67
CA ARG A 15 15.20 2.02 -9.34
C ARG A 15 14.94 1.84 -10.85
N ARG A 16 14.19 0.80 -11.21
CA ARG A 16 13.84 0.48 -12.62
C ARG A 16 12.35 0.11 -12.79
N VAL A 17 11.50 0.76 -12.04
CA VAL A 17 10.05 0.51 -12.02
C VAL A 17 9.43 0.69 -13.40
N ALA A 18 9.72 1.80 -14.06
CA ALA A 18 9.16 2.09 -15.37
C ALA A 18 9.56 1.04 -16.43
N ALA A 19 10.82 0.56 -16.39
CA ALA A 19 11.27 -0.50 -17.28
C ALA A 19 10.55 -1.83 -17.01
N TYR A 20 10.34 -2.17 -15.73
CA TYR A 20 9.61 -3.37 -15.33
C TYR A 20 8.16 -3.33 -15.82
N LEU A 21 7.46 -2.22 -15.58
CA LEU A 21 6.06 -2.03 -16.00
C LEU A 21 5.90 -2.06 -17.53
N SER A 22 6.85 -1.45 -18.27
CA SER A 22 6.84 -1.48 -19.74
C SER A 22 7.00 -2.90 -20.31
N GLN A 23 7.74 -3.78 -19.63
CA GLN A 23 8.02 -5.14 -20.08
C GLN A 23 6.93 -6.15 -19.67
N ASN A 24 6.33 -5.97 -18.50
CA ASN A 24 5.42 -6.94 -17.90
C ASN A 24 3.95 -6.51 -17.91
N GLY A 25 3.66 -5.27 -18.34
CA GLY A 25 2.35 -4.65 -18.21
C GLY A 25 2.09 -4.14 -16.80
N ILE A 26 0.89 -3.61 -16.58
CA ILE A 26 0.44 -3.06 -15.31
C ILE A 26 -0.69 -3.94 -14.78
N GLU A 27 -0.47 -4.54 -13.61
CA GLU A 27 -1.48 -5.40 -12.96
C GLU A 27 -2.39 -4.56 -12.06
N VAL A 28 -3.70 -4.74 -12.24
CA VAL A 28 -4.74 -3.97 -11.54
C VAL A 28 -4.65 -4.03 -10.02
N PHE A 29 -4.14 -5.12 -9.46
CA PHE A 29 -3.95 -5.30 -8.01
C PHE A 29 -2.55 -4.88 -7.52
N CYS A 30 -1.80 -4.12 -8.31
CA CYS A 30 -0.49 -3.58 -7.95
C CYS A 30 -0.34 -2.10 -8.34
N LEU A 31 -1.44 -1.38 -8.58
CA LEU A 31 -1.40 0.01 -9.04
C LEU A 31 -0.83 0.97 -7.99
N GLN A 32 -1.19 0.79 -6.73
CA GLN A 32 -0.64 1.61 -5.64
C GLN A 32 0.85 1.32 -5.42
N LEU A 33 1.26 0.05 -5.49
CA LEU A 33 2.66 -0.34 -5.43
C LEU A 33 3.46 0.25 -6.60
N ALA A 34 2.89 0.24 -7.82
CA ALA A 34 3.52 0.84 -8.99
C ALA A 34 3.65 2.36 -8.85
N GLY A 35 2.57 3.05 -8.45
CA GLY A 35 2.55 4.50 -8.26
C GLY A 35 3.53 4.95 -7.18
N SER A 36 3.50 4.31 -6.00
CA SER A 36 4.44 4.63 -4.92
C SER A 36 5.89 4.36 -5.32
N GLY A 37 6.15 3.25 -6.02
CA GLY A 37 7.47 2.93 -6.54
C GLY A 37 8.01 3.98 -7.53
N LEU A 38 7.19 4.46 -8.47
CA LEU A 38 7.56 5.52 -9.40
C LEU A 38 7.89 6.84 -8.69
N LEU A 39 7.14 7.19 -7.63
CA LEU A 39 7.42 8.37 -6.79
C LEU A 39 8.74 8.18 -6.02
N GLN A 40 8.86 7.13 -5.23
CA GLN A 40 9.99 6.87 -4.34
C GLN A 40 11.32 6.73 -5.09
N THR A 41 11.31 6.13 -6.27
CA THR A 41 12.51 6.02 -7.11
C THR A 41 12.86 7.31 -7.85
N GLY A 42 11.92 8.24 -7.94
CA GLY A 42 12.05 9.48 -8.72
C GLY A 42 11.88 9.28 -10.23
N GLU A 43 11.59 8.05 -10.69
CA GLU A 43 11.40 7.75 -12.11
C GLU A 43 10.21 8.51 -12.72
N VAL A 44 9.23 8.91 -11.90
CA VAL A 44 8.10 9.75 -12.34
C VAL A 44 8.53 11.04 -13.05
N ARG A 45 9.72 11.58 -12.72
CA ARG A 45 10.31 12.77 -13.37
C ARG A 45 11.13 12.45 -14.62
N ASN A 46 11.34 11.18 -14.94
CA ASN A 46 12.11 10.78 -16.12
C ASN A 46 11.21 10.85 -17.37
N PRO A 47 11.57 11.66 -18.39
CA PRO A 47 10.78 11.75 -19.62
C PRO A 47 10.56 10.40 -20.33
N SER A 48 11.49 9.46 -20.24
CA SER A 48 11.35 8.13 -20.84
C SER A 48 10.34 7.24 -20.10
N ALA A 49 10.06 7.51 -18.84
CA ALA A 49 9.06 6.79 -18.05
C ALA A 49 7.63 7.35 -18.24
N ARG A 50 7.50 8.54 -18.84
CA ARG A 50 6.24 9.27 -18.93
C ARG A 50 5.06 8.46 -19.47
N PRO A 51 5.19 7.66 -20.55
CA PRO A 51 4.07 6.87 -21.06
C PRO A 51 3.54 5.86 -20.03
N VAL A 52 4.45 5.25 -19.25
CA VAL A 52 4.08 4.30 -18.20
C VAL A 52 3.42 5.00 -17.02
N VAL A 53 3.92 6.17 -16.63
CA VAL A 53 3.33 6.98 -15.56
C VAL A 53 1.92 7.41 -15.92
N GLU A 54 1.71 7.90 -17.15
CA GLU A 54 0.39 8.30 -17.66
C GLU A 54 -0.57 7.11 -17.71
N GLN A 55 -0.09 5.91 -18.04
CA GLN A 55 -0.91 4.70 -17.99
C GLN A 55 -1.30 4.33 -16.56
N VAL A 56 -0.37 4.37 -15.59
CA VAL A 56 -0.68 4.12 -14.16
C VAL A 56 -1.73 5.11 -13.66
N ILE A 57 -1.61 6.40 -14.02
CA ILE A 57 -2.60 7.44 -13.66
C ILE A 57 -3.97 7.10 -14.25
N ALA A 58 -4.04 6.71 -15.53
CA ALA A 58 -5.27 6.33 -16.18
C ALA A 58 -5.93 5.11 -15.53
N ASP A 59 -5.14 4.05 -15.27
CA ASP A 59 -5.63 2.81 -14.67
C ASP A 59 -6.14 3.04 -13.23
N LEU A 60 -5.49 3.92 -12.44
CA LEU A 60 -5.98 4.36 -11.13
C LEU A 60 -7.33 5.08 -11.27
N GLY A 61 -7.45 5.98 -12.25
CA GLY A 61 -8.70 6.71 -12.54
C GLY A 61 -9.85 5.78 -12.97
N GLU A 62 -9.57 4.70 -13.69
CA GLU A 62 -10.56 3.69 -14.07
C GLU A 62 -10.96 2.79 -12.92
N ARG A 63 -10.01 2.38 -12.08
CA ARG A 63 -10.24 1.45 -10.96
C ARG A 63 -11.04 2.09 -9.82
N GLN A 64 -10.80 3.33 -9.50
CA GLN A 64 -11.54 4.16 -8.53
C GLN A 64 -11.66 3.57 -7.11
N TRP A 65 -10.61 2.93 -6.60
CA TRP A 65 -10.57 2.53 -5.19
C TRP A 65 -10.22 3.74 -4.31
N LEU A 66 -10.56 3.64 -3.01
CA LEU A 66 -10.18 4.66 -2.04
C LEU A 66 -8.66 4.81 -2.01
N GLY A 67 -8.16 6.03 -2.29
CA GLY A 67 -6.72 6.31 -2.40
C GLY A 67 -6.20 6.37 -3.83
N ASP A 68 -6.94 5.87 -4.84
CA ASP A 68 -6.50 5.91 -6.23
C ASP A 68 -6.45 7.33 -6.79
N GLU A 69 -7.47 8.13 -6.50
CA GLU A 69 -7.51 9.55 -6.88
C GLU A 69 -6.34 10.33 -6.28
N ILE A 70 -6.02 10.06 -5.01
CA ILE A 70 -4.90 10.70 -4.30
C ILE A 70 -3.56 10.33 -4.94
N MET A 71 -3.33 9.05 -5.22
CA MET A 71 -2.10 8.58 -5.87
C MET A 71 -1.97 9.16 -7.29
N ALA A 72 -3.06 9.19 -8.05
CA ALA A 72 -3.07 9.77 -9.40
C ALA A 72 -2.76 11.28 -9.37
N GLU A 73 -3.28 12.02 -8.39
CA GLU A 73 -2.94 13.42 -8.16
C GLU A 73 -1.44 13.58 -7.84
N TRP A 74 -0.90 12.79 -6.91
CA TRP A 74 0.53 12.87 -6.55
C TRP A 74 1.46 12.58 -7.73
N LEU A 75 1.12 11.59 -8.55
CA LEU A 75 1.86 11.29 -9.78
C LEU A 75 1.78 12.44 -10.80
N THR A 76 0.59 13.04 -10.96
CA THR A 76 0.36 14.16 -11.87
C THR A 76 1.18 15.38 -11.46
N ASP A 77 1.18 15.75 -10.19
CA ASP A 77 1.98 16.84 -9.62
C ASP A 77 3.47 16.59 -9.82
N ALA A 78 3.92 15.36 -9.56
CA ALA A 78 5.32 14.98 -9.73
C ALA A 78 5.79 15.06 -11.19
N VAL A 79 4.92 14.66 -12.16
CA VAL A 79 5.17 14.83 -13.59
C VAL A 79 5.25 16.30 -13.99
N ALA A 80 4.40 17.16 -13.39
CA ALA A 80 4.42 18.60 -13.61
C ALA A 80 5.62 19.30 -12.96
N GLY A 81 6.36 18.62 -12.08
CA GLY A 81 7.46 19.21 -11.33
C GLY A 81 7.00 20.15 -10.21
N THR A 82 5.76 20.02 -9.76
CA THR A 82 5.19 20.83 -8.69
C THR A 82 5.81 20.41 -7.36
N ASP A 83 6.45 21.37 -6.65
CA ASP A 83 6.84 21.16 -5.27
C ASP A 83 5.64 21.38 -4.36
N VAL A 84 5.36 20.38 -3.52
CA VAL A 84 4.20 20.40 -2.62
C VAL A 84 4.68 20.25 -1.18
N ASP A 85 4.10 21.06 -0.29
CA ASP A 85 4.35 20.95 1.14
C ASP A 85 3.91 19.59 1.69
N GLY A 86 4.54 19.13 2.77
CA GLY A 86 4.23 17.86 3.42
C GLY A 86 4.77 16.62 2.69
N ALA A 87 5.64 16.78 1.69
CA ALA A 87 6.29 15.67 1.00
C ALA A 87 7.45 15.09 1.82
N LEU A 88 7.34 13.82 2.23
CA LEU A 88 8.32 13.12 3.07
C LEU A 88 8.75 11.79 2.44
N PRO A 89 10.00 11.35 2.69
CA PRO A 89 10.53 10.06 2.22
C PRO A 89 10.04 8.90 3.11
N ILE A 90 8.73 8.66 3.12
CA ILE A 90 8.06 7.68 3.97
C ILE A 90 8.19 6.28 3.39
N ASP A 91 8.52 5.29 4.22
CA ASP A 91 8.35 3.87 3.88
C ASP A 91 6.85 3.52 3.87
N ILE A 92 6.26 3.56 2.68
CA ILE A 92 4.81 3.30 2.53
C ILE A 92 4.44 1.85 2.88
N GLU A 93 5.35 0.89 2.68
CA GLU A 93 5.12 -0.52 3.01
C GLU A 93 5.05 -0.72 4.52
N PHE A 94 6.00 -0.13 5.25
CA PHE A 94 5.99 -0.12 6.72
C PHE A 94 4.75 0.57 7.27
N LEU A 95 4.42 1.77 6.78
CA LEU A 95 3.23 2.51 7.19
C LEU A 95 1.95 1.71 6.95
N ALA A 96 1.81 1.08 5.77
CA ALA A 96 0.66 0.26 5.43
C ALA A 96 0.50 -0.93 6.39
N GLY A 97 1.61 -1.60 6.72
CA GLY A 97 1.63 -2.69 7.71
C GLY A 97 1.25 -2.21 9.11
N THR A 98 1.78 -1.07 9.54
CA THR A 98 1.51 -0.48 10.86
C THR A 98 0.03 -0.15 11.05
N LEU A 99 -0.61 0.47 10.05
CA LEU A 99 -2.03 0.82 10.09
C LEU A 99 -2.98 -0.38 10.16
N GLU A 100 -2.53 -1.56 9.76
CA GLU A 100 -3.31 -2.82 9.77
C GLU A 100 -3.02 -3.69 11.00
N THR A 101 -1.87 -3.48 11.65
CA THR A 101 -1.43 -4.33 12.77
C THR A 101 -2.14 -3.94 14.05
N ASP A 102 -2.57 -4.95 14.81
CA ASP A 102 -3.02 -4.77 16.18
C ASP A 102 -1.82 -4.97 17.12
N PHE A 103 -1.26 -3.86 17.61
CA PHE A 103 -0.09 -3.91 18.51
C PHE A 103 -0.45 -4.29 19.94
N LEU A 104 -1.72 -4.47 20.29
CA LEU A 104 -2.12 -4.88 21.65
C LEU A 104 -1.49 -6.22 22.08
N GLU A 105 -1.11 -7.07 21.11
CA GLU A 105 -0.39 -8.32 21.37
C GLU A 105 1.11 -8.09 21.71
N TYR A 106 1.65 -6.89 21.42
CA TYR A 106 3.06 -6.53 21.60
C TYR A 106 3.30 -5.58 22.78
N GLY A 107 2.37 -5.53 23.75
CA GLY A 107 2.47 -4.67 24.91
C GLY A 107 2.19 -3.20 24.61
N ASP A 108 2.97 -2.30 25.21
CA ASP A 108 2.80 -0.84 25.07
C ASP A 108 3.52 -0.25 23.83
N LEU A 109 3.76 -1.07 22.80
CA LEU A 109 4.42 -0.58 21.58
C LEU A 109 3.56 0.46 20.86
N ARG A 110 4.13 1.63 20.65
CA ARG A 110 3.56 2.74 19.88
C ARG A 110 4.48 3.09 18.74
N VAL A 111 3.89 3.45 17.60
CA VAL A 111 4.65 3.84 16.41
C VAL A 111 4.26 5.26 16.02
N TYR A 112 5.25 6.05 15.69
CA TYR A 112 5.12 7.45 15.26
C TYR A 112 5.82 7.64 13.94
N LEU A 113 5.33 8.60 13.16
CA LEU A 113 6.02 9.13 11.98
C LEU A 113 6.71 10.43 12.37
N ASP A 114 8.03 10.50 12.18
CA ASP A 114 8.79 11.76 12.32
C ASP A 114 8.51 12.65 11.11
N LEU A 115 7.85 13.76 11.35
CA LEU A 115 7.47 14.74 10.33
C LEU A 115 8.64 15.54 9.74
N THR A 116 9.83 15.43 10.33
CA THR A 116 11.05 16.06 9.82
C THR A 116 11.78 15.18 8.82
N THR A 117 11.82 13.87 9.10
CA THR A 117 12.63 12.92 8.36
C THR A 117 11.83 11.93 7.51
N GLY A 118 10.53 11.74 7.82
CA GLY A 118 9.70 10.70 7.23
C GLY A 118 9.99 9.30 7.77
N ALA A 119 10.84 9.18 8.79
CA ALA A 119 11.16 7.90 9.40
C ALA A 119 10.11 7.46 10.43
N ASP A 120 9.95 6.16 10.58
CA ASP A 120 9.20 5.56 11.68
C ASP A 120 10.01 5.60 12.98
N VAL A 121 9.33 5.91 14.08
CA VAL A 121 9.89 5.95 15.44
C VAL A 121 9.03 5.07 16.34
N MET A 122 9.67 4.09 16.99
CA MET A 122 9.00 3.17 17.90
C MET A 122 9.23 3.59 19.36
N ALA A 123 8.19 3.54 20.18
CA ALA A 123 8.22 3.76 21.62
C ALA A 123 7.59 2.58 22.35
N GLY A 124 8.14 2.24 23.51
CA GLY A 124 7.67 1.12 24.34
C GLY A 124 8.71 0.72 25.36
N GLU A 125 8.42 -0.30 26.18
CA GLU A 125 9.26 -0.69 27.33
C GLU A 125 10.71 -1.02 26.93
N ASP A 126 10.90 -1.69 25.76
CA ASP A 126 12.22 -2.10 25.25
C ASP A 126 12.77 -1.14 24.16
N GLN A 127 12.16 0.04 23.98
CA GLN A 127 12.55 1.02 22.98
C GLN A 127 13.21 2.25 23.64
N PRO A 128 13.99 3.04 22.89
CA PRO A 128 14.50 4.32 23.39
C PRO A 128 13.36 5.21 23.90
N GLU A 129 13.63 5.93 25.00
CA GLU A 129 12.71 6.94 25.49
C GLU A 129 12.56 8.06 24.46
N ILE A 130 11.33 8.42 24.13
CA ILE A 130 11.00 9.51 23.21
C ILE A 130 10.14 10.54 23.93
N ASP A 131 10.21 11.79 23.51
CA ASP A 131 9.26 12.82 23.92
C ASP A 131 8.00 12.71 23.07
N GLU A 132 6.96 12.09 23.63
CA GLU A 132 5.69 11.88 22.94
C GLU A 132 4.88 13.17 22.75
N GLU A 133 5.26 14.27 23.42
CA GLU A 133 4.68 15.59 23.21
C GLU A 133 5.41 16.38 22.11
N ASP A 134 6.47 15.81 21.49
CA ASP A 134 7.14 16.44 20.35
C ASP A 134 6.15 16.59 19.18
N MET A 135 5.87 17.83 18.80
CA MET A 135 4.99 18.18 17.71
C MET A 135 5.45 17.67 16.33
N ASN A 136 6.70 17.22 16.21
CA ASN A 136 7.23 16.60 15.01
C ASN A 136 6.95 15.09 14.94
N LEU A 137 6.36 14.48 15.97
CA LEU A 137 5.98 13.08 15.99
C LEU A 137 4.48 12.92 15.79
N LEU A 138 4.09 12.30 14.68
CA LEU A 138 2.70 11.98 14.39
C LEU A 138 2.42 10.50 14.76
N TYR A 139 1.56 10.29 15.76
CA TYR A 139 1.16 8.95 16.15
C TYR A 139 0.46 8.19 15.02
N ILE A 140 0.90 6.96 14.75
CA ILE A 140 0.27 6.05 13.78
C ILE A 140 -0.64 5.10 14.56
N PRO A 141 -1.97 5.28 14.51
CA PRO A 141 -2.88 4.45 15.28
C PRO A 141 -2.95 3.03 14.70
N PRO A 142 -2.75 1.99 15.53
CA PRO A 142 -2.84 0.62 15.08
C PRO A 142 -4.28 0.27 14.69
N ASN A 143 -4.43 -0.68 13.76
CA ASN A 143 -5.74 -1.17 13.30
C ASN A 143 -6.74 -0.04 12.95
N TYR A 144 -6.21 1.05 12.35
CA TYR A 144 -6.96 2.28 12.08
C TYR A 144 -8.17 2.05 11.16
N PHE A 145 -8.04 1.12 10.22
CA PHE A 145 -9.07 0.80 9.23
C PHE A 145 -9.82 -0.50 9.56
N GLN A 146 -10.31 -0.63 10.81
CA GLN A 146 -11.05 -1.81 11.25
C GLN A 146 -12.17 -2.22 10.30
N GLY A 147 -12.24 -3.51 9.98
CA GLY A 147 -13.28 -4.09 9.13
C GLY A 147 -13.04 -3.95 7.62
N GLU A 148 -12.07 -3.12 7.17
CA GLU A 148 -11.76 -3.02 5.73
C GLU A 148 -11.17 -4.33 5.20
N SER A 149 -10.36 -5.02 5.98
CA SER A 149 -9.79 -6.32 5.61
C SER A 149 -10.88 -7.38 5.31
N TRP A 150 -12.02 -7.36 6.03
CA TRP A 150 -13.17 -8.20 5.70
C TRP A 150 -13.83 -7.78 4.39
N ARG A 151 -14.00 -6.46 4.17
CA ARG A 151 -14.59 -5.91 2.93
C ARG A 151 -13.72 -6.23 1.72
N ASP A 152 -12.40 -6.21 1.86
CA ASP A 152 -11.48 -6.56 0.79
C ASP A 152 -11.64 -8.03 0.37
N ARG A 153 -11.88 -8.95 1.32
CA ARG A 153 -12.18 -10.35 1.02
C ARG A 153 -13.52 -10.51 0.27
N VAL A 154 -14.56 -9.81 0.70
CA VAL A 154 -15.84 -9.80 -0.01
C VAL A 154 -15.68 -9.27 -1.44
N ARG A 155 -14.92 -8.18 -1.64
CA ARG A 155 -14.63 -7.65 -2.97
C ARG A 155 -13.85 -8.64 -3.82
N PHE A 156 -12.86 -9.31 -3.22
CA PHE A 156 -12.09 -10.34 -3.92
C PHE A 156 -12.97 -11.47 -4.43
N VAL A 157 -13.93 -11.94 -3.63
CA VAL A 157 -14.86 -13.00 -4.06
C VAL A 157 -15.65 -12.59 -5.29
N ALA A 158 -16.01 -11.31 -5.44
CA ALA A 158 -16.71 -10.80 -6.61
C ALA A 158 -15.87 -10.86 -7.91
N TRP A 159 -14.55 -11.09 -7.82
CA TRP A 159 -13.64 -11.27 -8.95
C TRP A 159 -13.37 -12.76 -9.27
N VAL A 160 -13.94 -13.66 -8.50
CA VAL A 160 -13.81 -15.12 -8.72
C VAL A 160 -14.85 -15.55 -9.74
N GLU A 161 -14.39 -16.03 -10.91
CA GLU A 161 -15.25 -16.43 -12.03
C GLU A 161 -15.99 -17.76 -11.77
N ASP A 162 -15.40 -18.65 -10.96
CA ASP A 162 -15.98 -19.93 -10.56
C ASP A 162 -17.03 -19.68 -9.47
N GLU A 163 -18.31 -19.82 -9.83
CA GLU A 163 -19.46 -19.55 -8.95
C GLU A 163 -19.46 -20.45 -7.70
N ASP A 164 -19.14 -21.74 -7.85
CA ASP A 164 -19.09 -22.70 -6.72
C ASP A 164 -17.96 -22.32 -5.75
N LEU A 165 -16.81 -21.88 -6.27
CA LEU A 165 -15.70 -21.41 -5.45
C LEU A 165 -16.05 -20.08 -4.77
N ALA A 166 -16.68 -19.15 -5.49
CA ALA A 166 -17.12 -17.87 -4.93
C ALA A 166 -18.10 -18.08 -3.76
N GLU A 167 -19.07 -18.99 -3.89
CA GLU A 167 -20.00 -19.34 -2.81
C GLU A 167 -19.25 -19.93 -1.61
N ARG A 168 -18.34 -20.88 -1.81
CA ARG A 168 -17.51 -21.48 -0.74
C ARG A 168 -16.67 -20.43 -0.01
N LEU A 169 -16.10 -19.46 -0.73
CA LEU A 169 -15.33 -18.35 -0.15
C LEU A 169 -16.21 -17.40 0.65
N MET A 170 -17.43 -17.08 0.16
CA MET A 170 -18.39 -16.27 0.92
C MET A 170 -18.86 -16.97 2.19
N ASP A 171 -19.15 -18.26 2.14
CA ASP A 171 -19.51 -19.07 3.31
C ASP A 171 -18.38 -19.09 4.34
N ALA A 172 -17.13 -19.19 3.88
CA ALA A 172 -15.97 -19.15 4.75
C ALA A 172 -15.84 -17.82 5.51
N LEU A 173 -16.39 -16.73 4.99
CA LEU A 173 -16.37 -15.41 5.64
C LEU A 173 -17.42 -15.22 6.75
N GLN A 174 -18.32 -16.21 6.98
CA GLN A 174 -19.35 -16.10 7.99
C GLN A 174 -18.84 -16.44 9.41
N GLY A 175 -19.12 -15.58 10.39
CA GLY A 175 -18.89 -15.85 11.80
C GLY A 175 -17.41 -15.96 12.24
N ARG A 176 -17.19 -16.48 13.45
CA ARG A 176 -15.87 -16.52 14.10
C ARG A 176 -14.87 -17.39 13.33
N GLY A 177 -13.63 -16.91 13.15
CA GLY A 177 -12.57 -17.63 12.44
C GLY A 177 -12.66 -17.53 10.92
N ALA A 178 -13.42 -16.56 10.38
CA ALA A 178 -13.64 -16.32 8.97
C ALA A 178 -12.34 -16.27 8.16
N TYR A 179 -11.36 -15.49 8.60
CA TYR A 179 -10.09 -15.29 7.87
C TYR A 179 -9.28 -16.59 7.70
N ARG A 180 -9.26 -17.43 8.74
CA ARG A 180 -8.59 -18.74 8.67
C ARG A 180 -9.30 -19.67 7.68
N ARG A 181 -10.64 -19.73 7.69
CA ARG A 181 -11.39 -20.56 6.76
C ARG A 181 -11.28 -20.08 5.31
N PHE A 182 -11.37 -18.77 5.11
CA PHE A 182 -11.19 -18.16 3.79
C PHE A 182 -9.81 -18.52 3.19
N ARG A 183 -8.76 -18.37 3.99
CA ARG A 183 -7.40 -18.75 3.59
C ARG A 183 -7.29 -20.24 3.29
N ALA A 184 -7.87 -21.11 4.14
CA ALA A 184 -7.85 -22.55 3.92
C ALA A 184 -8.53 -22.97 2.61
N VAL A 185 -9.61 -22.29 2.19
CA VAL A 185 -10.21 -22.52 0.86
C VAL A 185 -9.26 -22.12 -0.26
N LEU A 186 -8.55 -20.99 -0.12
CA LEU A 186 -7.62 -20.51 -1.14
C LEU A 186 -6.34 -21.35 -1.25
N GLU A 187 -5.95 -22.12 -0.21
CA GLU A 187 -4.75 -22.98 -0.23
C GLU A 187 -4.78 -24.01 -1.38
N ASP A 188 -5.97 -24.46 -1.79
CA ASP A 188 -6.15 -25.36 -2.92
C ASP A 188 -6.00 -24.64 -4.29
N TYR A 189 -5.93 -23.31 -4.30
CA TYR A 189 -5.89 -22.47 -5.50
C TYR A 189 -4.69 -21.48 -5.48
N PRO A 190 -3.43 -21.96 -5.65
CA PRO A 190 -2.24 -21.10 -5.44
C PRO A 190 -2.19 -19.83 -6.29
N ARG A 191 -2.72 -19.87 -7.52
CA ARG A 191 -2.77 -18.68 -8.39
C ARG A 191 -3.76 -17.63 -7.87
N LEU A 192 -4.92 -18.09 -7.39
CA LEU A 192 -5.95 -17.22 -6.82
C LEU A 192 -5.49 -16.65 -5.47
N MET A 193 -4.83 -17.48 -4.66
CA MET A 193 -4.18 -17.04 -3.41
C MET A 193 -3.16 -15.93 -3.68
N ALA A 194 -2.31 -16.07 -4.69
CA ALA A 194 -1.33 -15.03 -5.05
C ALA A 194 -2.02 -13.72 -5.45
N ARG A 195 -3.06 -13.78 -6.27
CA ARG A 195 -3.87 -12.59 -6.65
C ARG A 195 -4.58 -11.97 -5.45
N PHE A 196 -5.07 -12.78 -4.51
CA PHE A 196 -5.65 -12.27 -3.27
C PHE A 196 -4.63 -11.48 -2.44
N TRP A 197 -3.41 -11.99 -2.30
CA TRP A 197 -2.35 -11.26 -1.59
C TRP A 197 -1.96 -9.96 -2.29
N ASP A 198 -1.93 -9.93 -3.61
CA ASP A 198 -1.66 -8.69 -4.35
C ASP A 198 -2.77 -7.67 -4.13
N LEU A 199 -4.04 -8.09 -4.20
CA LEU A 199 -5.18 -7.23 -3.88
C LEU A 199 -5.12 -6.72 -2.44
N GLU A 200 -4.91 -7.60 -1.46
CA GLU A 200 -4.87 -7.22 -0.04
C GLU A 200 -3.77 -6.19 0.23
N ASN A 201 -2.56 -6.42 -0.30
CA ASN A 201 -1.46 -5.47 -0.19
C ASN A 201 -1.79 -4.13 -0.85
N ASP A 202 -2.28 -4.13 -2.09
CA ASP A 202 -2.59 -2.88 -2.80
C ASP A 202 -3.68 -2.08 -2.06
N ARG A 203 -4.66 -2.76 -1.45
CA ARG A 203 -5.66 -2.14 -0.58
C ARG A 203 -5.05 -1.52 0.69
N GLN A 204 -4.04 -2.16 1.28
CA GLN A 204 -3.30 -1.61 2.41
C GLN A 204 -2.56 -0.33 2.01
N TYR A 205 -1.91 -0.31 0.84
CA TYR A 205 -1.29 0.90 0.30
C TYR A 205 -2.33 2.01 0.02
N CYS A 206 -3.51 1.68 -0.54
CA CYS A 206 -4.60 2.65 -0.70
C CYS A 206 -4.95 3.33 0.62
N ARG A 207 -5.02 2.56 1.72
CA ARG A 207 -5.33 3.08 3.06
C ARG A 207 -4.19 3.95 3.61
N ALA A 208 -2.94 3.54 3.41
CA ALA A 208 -1.78 4.34 3.82
C ALA A 208 -1.72 5.68 3.08
N VAL A 209 -1.90 5.69 1.76
CA VAL A 209 -1.98 6.91 0.94
C VAL A 209 -3.09 7.84 1.44
N ARG A 210 -4.26 7.28 1.72
CA ARG A 210 -5.38 8.04 2.26
C ARG A 210 -5.08 8.61 3.65
N TRP A 211 -4.45 7.83 4.54
CA TRP A 211 -4.07 8.29 5.87
C TRP A 211 -3.07 9.44 5.80
N LEU A 212 -2.07 9.35 4.92
CA LEU A 212 -1.14 10.44 4.67
C LEU A 212 -1.86 11.71 4.22
N ALA A 213 -2.73 11.62 3.22
CA ALA A 213 -3.48 12.77 2.71
C ALA A 213 -4.37 13.40 3.79
N MET A 214 -5.01 12.60 4.65
CA MET A 214 -5.82 13.10 5.77
C MET A 214 -4.98 13.89 6.81
N ASN A 215 -3.68 13.66 6.87
CA ASN A 215 -2.73 14.37 7.72
C ASN A 215 -1.94 15.45 6.96
N ASN A 216 -2.37 15.82 5.74
CA ASN A 216 -1.68 16.78 4.86
C ASN A 216 -0.24 16.36 4.52
N LEU A 217 0.01 15.05 4.43
CA LEU A 217 1.29 14.45 4.07
C LEU A 217 1.19 13.74 2.73
N ARG A 218 2.35 13.56 2.08
CA ARG A 218 2.47 12.81 0.84
C ARG A 218 3.85 12.17 0.67
N LEU A 219 3.98 11.25 -0.25
CA LEU A 219 5.27 10.67 -0.61
C LEU A 219 6.13 11.69 -1.36
N SER A 220 7.38 11.82 -0.95
CA SER A 220 8.34 12.64 -1.69
C SER A 220 8.82 11.94 -2.96
N VAL A 221 9.23 12.74 -3.95
CA VAL A 221 9.79 12.24 -5.20
C VAL A 221 11.28 11.99 -5.04
N GLY A 222 11.73 10.76 -5.26
CA GLY A 222 13.15 10.38 -5.16
C GLY A 222 13.67 10.29 -3.72
N GLY A 223 12.78 10.06 -2.75
CA GLY A 223 13.13 9.82 -1.35
C GLY A 223 14.05 8.60 -1.21
N SER A 224 14.94 8.59 -0.21
CA SER A 224 15.81 7.43 0.04
C SER A 224 14.96 6.26 0.52
N LEU A 225 14.88 5.24 -0.32
CA LEU A 225 14.59 3.88 0.15
C LEU A 225 15.81 3.44 0.96
N LYS A 226 15.65 3.28 2.27
CA LYS A 226 16.70 2.72 3.13
C LYS A 226 16.77 1.22 3.01
#